data_7a78d6ba50c99e096b80088970fa0bd9
#
_entry.id   7a78d6ba50c99e096b80088970fa0bd9
#
_cell.length_a   1.000
_cell.length_b   1.000
_cell.length_c   1.000
_cell.angle_alpha   90.00
_cell.angle_beta   90.00
_cell.angle_gamma   90.00
#
_symmetry.space_group_name_H-M   'P 1'
#
loop_
_entity.id
_entity.type
_entity.pdbx_description
1 polymer ?
#
loop_
_entity_poly.entity_id
_entity_poly.type
_entity_poly.pdbx_seq_one_letter_code
_entity_poly.pdbx_strand_id
1 'polypeptide(L)'
;SVDMIGDSGPYASVGMKVLERAAGHASGPYVIPNIEVKAVAARTNNSVCGAFRGFGANQAQFAMEGVMDRLAEKVGISGWEIRSRNVVTPGSVWGPGQIMDDGCLGARECLDAVKPAYMEAINQGKAVGLGLGLKNSGLGNGFKEVAKAVIRFTESGRVEVRHCWTEMGQGVHTVALQVASEELGVSAEIIDVIVDTSRELGAGQTTGSRGTLMGAGAVADACNKAKEGGCTIGVDYEGEYRVDWTNSLSENIENPIIHLTFGYASQVVIIDNETGKVEKVIAAHDVGRAVNPLLCEGQIEGAVHMGLGYALSEGFPCDEVGKPENLTLRSLSIIRPKDMPEVEVILVESPQPNSPYGIKGVGEIGLVSAAGAVAAALNAFDGIWRNELPMEDESNRERAEAWT
;
A
#
# COMPACT_ATOMS: atom_id res chain seq x y z
N SER A 1 6.06 7.17 22.29
CA SER A 1 4.67 7.66 22.20
C SER A 1 4.47 8.44 20.91
N VAL A 2 3.25 8.43 20.38
CA VAL A 2 2.87 9.13 19.15
C VAL A 2 1.56 9.88 19.41
N ASP A 3 1.56 11.18 19.15
CA ASP A 3 0.35 12.01 19.16
C ASP A 3 0.00 12.41 17.73
N MET A 4 -1.23 12.12 17.31
CA MET A 4 -1.72 12.40 15.97
C MET A 4 -2.97 13.26 16.01
N ILE A 5 -3.01 14.28 15.16
CA ILE A 5 -4.22 15.09 14.93
C ILE A 5 -4.53 15.01 13.44
N GLY A 6 -5.74 14.54 13.10
CA GLY A 6 -6.23 14.47 11.73
C GLY A 6 -7.30 15.53 11.52
N ASP A 7 -7.12 16.39 10.52
CA ASP A 7 -8.15 17.31 10.07
C ASP A 7 -9.10 16.58 9.12
N SER A 8 -10.37 16.50 9.47
CA SER A 8 -11.41 15.82 8.67
C SER A 8 -12.26 16.81 7.85
N GLY A 9 -12.03 18.11 7.99
CA GLY A 9 -12.88 19.12 7.40
C GLY A 9 -14.31 19.11 7.97
N PRO A 10 -15.29 19.75 7.30
CA PRO A 10 -16.63 19.96 7.87
C PRO A 10 -17.53 18.72 7.79
N TYR A 11 -17.31 17.82 6.85
CA TYR A 11 -18.20 16.67 6.58
C TYR A 11 -17.70 15.34 7.12
N ALA A 12 -16.54 15.32 7.76
CA ALA A 12 -15.88 14.13 8.31
C ALA A 12 -15.52 13.04 7.27
N SER A 13 -16.30 12.82 6.22
CA SER A 13 -16.05 11.79 5.21
C SER A 13 -15.51 10.49 5.84
N VAL A 14 -14.32 10.03 5.44
CA VAL A 14 -13.61 8.88 6.05
C VAL A 14 -12.39 9.30 6.87
N GLY A 15 -12.23 10.59 7.21
CA GLY A 15 -11.04 11.13 7.89
C GLY A 15 -10.73 10.42 9.21
N MET A 16 -11.74 10.10 10.03
CA MET A 16 -11.55 9.32 11.26
C MET A 16 -10.98 7.93 10.98
N LYS A 17 -11.43 7.26 9.91
CA LYS A 17 -10.94 5.91 9.55
C LYS A 17 -9.52 5.95 8.99
N VAL A 18 -9.16 7.02 8.28
CA VAL A 18 -7.77 7.25 7.85
C VAL A 18 -6.86 7.43 9.07
N LEU A 19 -7.28 8.23 10.05
CA LEU A 19 -6.51 8.45 11.27
C LEU A 19 -6.40 7.18 12.14
N GLU A 20 -7.48 6.40 12.27
CA GLU A 20 -7.45 5.09 12.94
C GLU A 20 -6.43 4.15 12.27
N ARG A 21 -6.37 4.16 10.94
CA ARG A 21 -5.38 3.41 10.18
C ARG A 21 -3.96 3.93 10.41
N ALA A 22 -3.76 5.24 10.42
CA ALA A 22 -2.46 5.84 10.74
C ALA A 22 -1.98 5.42 12.12
N ALA A 23 -2.86 5.49 13.12
CA ALA A 23 -2.55 5.07 14.49
C ALA A 23 -2.18 3.58 14.58
N GLY A 24 -2.94 2.70 13.93
CA GLY A 24 -2.64 1.27 13.89
C GLY A 24 -1.34 0.93 13.17
N HIS A 25 -0.86 1.80 12.27
CA HIS A 25 0.38 1.61 11.50
C HIS A 25 1.57 2.43 12.03
N ALA A 26 1.42 3.07 13.19
CA ALA A 26 2.43 3.99 13.73
C ALA A 26 3.79 3.34 14.01
N SER A 27 3.83 2.03 14.29
CA SER A 27 5.10 1.28 14.45
C SER A 27 5.80 0.96 13.12
N GLY A 28 5.11 1.17 11.98
CA GLY A 28 5.63 0.70 10.70
C GLY A 28 5.92 -0.80 10.68
N PRO A 29 6.87 -1.27 9.87
CA PRO A 29 7.28 -2.66 9.79
C PRO A 29 8.31 -3.05 10.86
N TYR A 30 8.29 -2.39 12.02
CA TYR A 30 9.31 -2.57 13.05
C TYR A 30 8.78 -3.18 14.33
N VAL A 31 9.64 -3.96 14.99
CA VAL A 31 9.42 -4.46 16.34
C VAL A 31 9.68 -3.32 17.34
N ILE A 32 8.61 -2.79 17.92
CA ILE A 32 8.67 -1.74 18.93
C ILE A 32 8.03 -2.30 20.21
N PRO A 33 8.81 -2.64 21.24
CA PRO A 33 8.30 -3.34 22.41
C PRO A 33 7.23 -2.59 23.22
N ASN A 34 7.28 -1.27 23.19
CA ASN A 34 6.33 -0.42 23.92
C ASN A 34 5.90 0.72 23.02
N ILE A 35 4.62 0.80 22.71
CA ILE A 35 4.04 1.87 21.89
C ILE A 35 2.78 2.41 22.54
N GLU A 36 2.66 3.73 22.57
CA GLU A 36 1.47 4.46 22.98
C GLU A 36 1.09 5.41 21.85
N VAL A 37 -0.14 5.32 21.37
CA VAL A 37 -0.62 6.18 20.28
C VAL A 37 -1.90 6.88 20.73
N LYS A 38 -1.90 8.21 20.65
CA LYS A 38 -3.08 9.04 20.82
C LYS A 38 -3.43 9.69 19.50
N ALA A 39 -4.64 9.46 19.02
CA ALA A 39 -5.10 9.99 17.75
C ALA A 39 -6.43 10.71 17.91
N VAL A 40 -6.51 11.95 17.42
CA VAL A 40 -7.69 12.82 17.51
C VAL A 40 -8.10 13.27 16.11
N ALA A 41 -9.28 12.88 15.66
CA ALA A 41 -9.88 13.40 14.43
C ALA A 41 -10.66 14.67 14.74
N ALA A 42 -10.21 15.80 14.21
CA ALA A 42 -10.83 17.10 14.40
C ALA A 42 -11.76 17.45 13.23
N ARG A 43 -12.93 17.97 13.52
CA ARG A 43 -13.77 18.65 12.53
C ARG A 43 -13.38 20.12 12.45
N THR A 44 -13.20 20.62 11.25
CA THR A 44 -12.78 22.00 11.00
C THR A 44 -13.62 22.61 9.89
N ASN A 45 -13.39 23.89 9.62
CA ASN A 45 -13.95 24.56 8.44
C ASN A 45 -13.04 24.49 7.20
N ASN A 46 -11.95 23.74 7.28
CA ASN A 46 -11.06 23.52 6.15
C ASN A 46 -11.74 22.64 5.07
N SER A 47 -11.10 22.51 3.93
CA SER A 47 -11.60 21.63 2.87
C SER A 47 -11.79 20.19 3.34
N VAL A 48 -12.79 19.51 2.78
CA VAL A 48 -13.07 18.10 3.09
C VAL A 48 -11.83 17.24 2.79
N CYS A 49 -11.40 16.47 3.78
CA CYS A 49 -10.37 15.46 3.63
C CYS A 49 -11.00 14.07 3.45
N GLY A 50 -10.31 13.20 2.73
CA GLY A 50 -10.81 11.85 2.43
C GLY A 50 -9.70 10.83 2.31
N ALA A 51 -10.02 9.72 1.63
CA ALA A 51 -9.08 8.65 1.40
C ALA A 51 -8.04 9.05 0.34
N PHE A 52 -6.77 8.97 0.70
CA PHE A 52 -5.66 8.99 -0.23
C PHE A 52 -5.01 7.59 -0.25
N ARG A 53 -4.42 7.17 -1.36
CA ARG A 53 -3.73 5.87 -1.50
C ARG A 53 -2.76 5.66 -0.33
N GLY A 54 -2.81 4.50 0.36
CA GLY A 54 -2.09 4.26 1.62
C GLY A 54 -2.95 4.48 2.88
N PHE A 55 -4.01 5.30 2.80
CA PHE A 55 -5.07 5.44 3.81
C PHE A 55 -4.59 5.64 5.24
N GLY A 56 -3.65 6.55 5.45
CA GLY A 56 -3.08 6.86 6.77
C GLY A 56 -1.74 6.18 7.07
N ALA A 57 -1.46 5.03 6.47
CA ALA A 57 -0.18 4.35 6.67
C ALA A 57 1.00 5.17 6.15
N ASN A 58 0.85 5.85 5.00
CA ASN A 58 1.90 6.71 4.43
C ASN A 58 2.24 7.91 5.33
N GLN A 59 1.26 8.53 5.97
CA GLN A 59 1.49 9.63 6.91
C GLN A 59 2.25 9.16 8.14
N ALA A 60 1.79 8.06 8.74
CA ALA A 60 2.47 7.46 9.89
C ALA A 60 3.88 6.98 9.55
N GLN A 61 4.04 6.37 8.36
CA GLN A 61 5.32 5.83 7.92
C GLN A 61 6.33 6.94 7.61
N PHE A 62 5.91 8.07 7.05
CA PHE A 62 6.79 9.23 6.87
C PHE A 62 7.43 9.65 8.20
N ALA A 63 6.64 9.78 9.26
CA ALA A 63 7.14 10.14 10.59
C ALA A 63 8.06 9.04 11.17
N MET A 64 7.66 7.76 11.02
CA MET A 64 8.45 6.64 11.55
C MET A 64 9.80 6.50 10.84
N GLU A 65 9.84 6.63 9.52
CA GLU A 65 11.08 6.55 8.74
C GLU A 65 12.04 7.69 9.09
N GLY A 66 11.52 8.91 9.29
CA GLY A 66 12.32 10.03 9.77
C GLY A 66 12.93 9.79 11.17
N VAL A 67 12.18 9.13 12.06
CA VAL A 67 12.71 8.72 13.38
C VAL A 67 13.81 7.66 13.22
N MET A 68 13.60 6.67 12.35
CA MET A 68 14.58 5.61 12.11
C MET A 68 15.90 6.18 11.56
N ASP A 69 15.84 7.11 10.63
CA ASP A 69 17.04 7.72 10.05
C ASP A 69 17.82 8.59 11.07
N ARG A 70 17.11 9.39 11.85
CA ARG A 70 17.73 10.16 12.94
C ARG A 70 18.33 9.29 14.03
N LEU A 71 17.72 8.15 14.33
CA LEU A 71 18.28 7.17 15.26
C LEU A 71 19.52 6.51 14.67
N ALA A 72 19.52 6.16 13.39
CA ALA A 72 20.67 5.58 12.69
C ALA A 72 21.88 6.53 12.78
N GLU A 73 21.68 7.80 12.46
CA GLU A 73 22.71 8.84 12.58
C GLU A 73 23.24 8.95 14.02
N LYS A 74 22.32 9.03 15.00
CA LYS A 74 22.69 9.17 16.42
C LYS A 74 23.51 8.01 16.98
N VAL A 75 23.24 6.78 16.50
CA VAL A 75 24.00 5.57 16.94
C VAL A 75 25.13 5.19 15.99
N GLY A 76 25.35 5.95 14.91
CA GLY A 76 26.48 5.79 13.99
C GLY A 76 26.41 4.54 13.11
N ILE A 77 25.20 4.12 12.67
CA ILE A 77 25.00 3.01 11.74
C ILE A 77 24.24 3.47 10.49
N SER A 78 24.26 2.64 9.44
CA SER A 78 23.55 2.99 8.20
C SER A 78 22.02 2.90 8.36
N GLY A 79 21.30 3.63 7.49
CA GLY A 79 19.83 3.54 7.39
C GLY A 79 19.36 2.12 7.06
N TRP A 80 20.14 1.34 6.28
CA TRP A 80 19.84 -0.07 6.02
C TRP A 80 20.00 -0.90 7.30
N GLU A 81 21.08 -0.70 8.04
CA GLU A 81 21.41 -1.52 9.21
C GLU A 81 20.39 -1.33 10.34
N ILE A 82 19.96 -0.10 10.64
CA ILE A 82 18.96 0.13 11.67
C ILE A 82 17.63 -0.54 11.34
N ARG A 83 17.20 -0.48 10.08
CA ARG A 83 15.99 -1.16 9.59
C ARG A 83 16.14 -2.68 9.68
N SER A 84 17.28 -3.20 9.24
CA SER A 84 17.59 -4.63 9.27
C SER A 84 17.59 -5.23 10.69
N ARG A 85 18.00 -4.47 11.69
CA ARG A 85 17.99 -4.91 13.09
C ARG A 85 16.63 -4.91 13.75
N ASN A 86 15.70 -4.09 13.23
CA ASN A 86 14.42 -3.82 13.88
C ASN A 86 13.20 -4.30 13.05
N VAL A 87 13.39 -4.80 11.84
CA VAL A 87 12.31 -5.28 10.99
C VAL A 87 11.56 -6.45 11.64
N VAL A 88 10.24 -6.50 11.47
CA VAL A 88 9.39 -7.60 11.95
C VAL A 88 9.88 -8.95 11.43
N THR A 89 9.75 -9.97 12.27
CA THR A 89 10.10 -11.37 11.98
C THR A 89 8.97 -12.28 12.45
N PRO A 90 8.85 -13.50 11.92
CA PRO A 90 7.86 -14.46 12.43
C PRO A 90 7.94 -14.63 13.95
N GLY A 91 6.79 -14.57 14.61
CA GLY A 91 6.68 -14.62 16.06
C GLY A 91 6.89 -13.28 16.78
N SER A 92 7.35 -12.22 16.11
CA SER A 92 7.41 -10.88 16.71
C SER A 92 6.01 -10.28 16.86
N VAL A 93 5.87 -9.39 17.84
CA VAL A 93 4.62 -8.66 18.06
C VAL A 93 4.68 -7.33 17.34
N TRP A 94 3.75 -7.11 16.39
CA TRP A 94 3.56 -5.83 15.73
C TRP A 94 2.78 -4.87 16.63
N GLY A 95 3.02 -3.56 16.51
CA GLY A 95 2.53 -2.50 17.39
C GLY A 95 1.12 -2.67 17.97
N PRO A 96 0.08 -2.97 17.15
CA PRO A 96 -1.28 -3.23 17.64
C PRO A 96 -1.48 -4.54 18.44
N GLY A 97 -0.43 -5.35 18.62
CA GLY A 97 -0.50 -6.60 19.39
C GLY A 97 -0.62 -7.87 18.55
N GLN A 98 -0.66 -7.76 17.21
CA GLN A 98 -0.72 -8.95 16.34
C GLN A 98 0.62 -9.67 16.31
N ILE A 99 0.61 -10.98 16.54
CA ILE A 99 1.78 -11.83 16.31
C ILE A 99 1.95 -12.03 14.81
N MET A 100 3.14 -11.73 14.30
CA MET A 100 3.45 -11.83 12.88
C MET A 100 3.70 -13.27 12.47
N ASP A 101 3.07 -13.71 11.40
CA ASP A 101 3.28 -15.02 10.77
C ASP A 101 4.41 -14.98 9.72
N ASP A 102 4.65 -16.10 9.03
CA ASP A 102 5.70 -16.23 8.03
C ASP A 102 5.53 -15.27 6.85
N GLY A 103 4.33 -14.76 6.61
CA GLY A 103 4.09 -13.73 5.60
C GLY A 103 4.88 -12.44 5.83
N CYS A 104 5.36 -12.17 7.06
CA CYS A 104 6.17 -10.99 7.34
C CYS A 104 7.63 -11.07 6.85
N LEU A 105 8.09 -12.24 6.39
CA LEU A 105 9.43 -12.41 5.81
C LEU A 105 9.65 -11.47 4.61
N GLY A 106 8.60 -11.15 3.86
CA GLY A 106 8.66 -10.18 2.76
C GLY A 106 9.19 -8.81 3.16
N ALA A 107 9.04 -8.38 4.41
CA ALA A 107 9.61 -7.12 4.88
C ALA A 107 11.15 -7.14 4.81
N ARG A 108 11.74 -8.25 5.28
CA ARG A 108 13.18 -8.46 5.24
C ARG A 108 13.68 -8.67 3.81
N GLU A 109 12.95 -9.45 3.02
CA GLU A 109 13.30 -9.76 1.64
C GLU A 109 13.29 -8.50 0.76
N CYS A 110 12.30 -7.60 0.91
CA CYS A 110 12.30 -6.30 0.25
C CYS A 110 13.49 -5.44 0.63
N LEU A 111 13.83 -5.40 1.93
CA LEU A 111 14.97 -4.63 2.42
C LEU A 111 16.30 -5.17 1.89
N ASP A 112 16.46 -6.49 1.80
CA ASP A 112 17.65 -7.14 1.27
C ASP A 112 17.75 -6.98 -0.25
N ALA A 113 16.64 -6.99 -0.97
CA ALA A 113 16.59 -6.82 -2.43
C ALA A 113 17.12 -5.46 -2.90
N VAL A 114 16.87 -4.38 -2.15
CA VAL A 114 17.36 -3.04 -2.50
C VAL A 114 18.76 -2.75 -1.96
N LYS A 115 19.30 -3.59 -1.06
CA LYS A 115 20.61 -3.36 -0.43
C LYS A 115 21.76 -3.14 -1.42
N PRO A 116 21.92 -3.96 -2.49
CA PRO A 116 23.01 -3.77 -3.44
C PRO A 116 23.00 -2.38 -4.06
N ALA A 117 21.84 -1.90 -4.53
CA ALA A 117 21.71 -0.59 -5.15
C ALA A 117 21.94 0.54 -4.14
N TYR A 118 21.44 0.40 -2.90
CA TYR A 118 21.69 1.36 -1.82
C TYR A 118 23.17 1.50 -1.49
N MET A 119 23.88 0.38 -1.34
CA MET A 119 25.31 0.38 -1.03
C MET A 119 26.16 0.88 -2.21
N GLU A 120 25.77 0.54 -3.43
CA GLU A 120 26.44 1.02 -4.64
C GLU A 120 26.33 2.54 -4.77
N ALA A 121 25.14 3.11 -4.57
CA ALA A 121 24.93 4.56 -4.61
C ALA A 121 25.79 5.29 -3.56
N ILE A 122 25.86 4.77 -2.34
CA ILE A 122 26.75 5.30 -1.30
C ILE A 122 28.22 5.26 -1.74
N ASN A 123 28.68 4.12 -2.27
CA ASN A 123 30.07 3.96 -2.71
C ASN A 123 30.45 4.89 -3.87
N GLN A 124 29.47 5.27 -4.69
CA GLN A 124 29.61 6.25 -5.76
C GLN A 124 29.51 7.70 -5.28
N GLY A 125 29.29 7.93 -3.98
CA GLY A 125 29.14 9.26 -3.41
C GLY A 125 27.82 9.97 -3.78
N LYS A 126 26.80 9.21 -4.18
CA LYS A 126 25.46 9.74 -4.46
C LYS A 126 24.71 10.04 -3.16
N ALA A 127 23.91 11.09 -3.17
CA ALA A 127 22.90 11.30 -2.14
C ALA A 127 21.78 10.26 -2.29
N VAL A 128 21.60 9.43 -1.27
CA VAL A 128 20.69 8.28 -1.33
C VAL A 128 19.88 8.14 -0.05
N GLY A 129 18.60 7.86 -0.18
CA GLY A 129 17.69 7.56 0.91
C GLY A 129 17.05 6.18 0.78
N LEU A 130 16.68 5.64 1.90
CA LEU A 130 16.03 4.33 2.01
C LEU A 130 14.77 4.45 2.86
N GLY A 131 13.66 3.89 2.38
CA GLY A 131 12.43 3.76 3.14
C GLY A 131 11.94 2.32 3.16
N LEU A 132 11.37 1.89 4.29
CA LEU A 132 10.72 0.59 4.45
C LEU A 132 9.27 0.82 4.87
N GLY A 133 8.32 0.16 4.24
CA GLY A 133 6.89 0.33 4.47
C GLY A 133 6.15 -0.98 4.75
N LEU A 134 5.05 -0.85 5.46
CA LEU A 134 4.09 -1.90 5.74
C LEU A 134 2.67 -1.38 5.49
N LYS A 135 1.86 -2.15 4.78
CA LYS A 135 0.44 -1.84 4.56
C LYS A 135 -0.41 -3.10 4.58
N ASN A 136 -1.46 -3.08 5.38
CA ASN A 136 -2.43 -4.16 5.39
C ASN A 136 -3.11 -4.35 4.03
N SER A 137 -3.45 -5.58 3.70
CA SER A 137 -4.40 -5.95 2.64
C SER A 137 -5.70 -6.43 3.28
N GLY A 138 -6.83 -6.04 2.69
CA GLY A 138 -8.13 -6.18 3.32
C GLY A 138 -8.45 -5.04 4.31
N LEU A 139 -9.68 -5.00 4.79
CA LEU A 139 -10.14 -4.01 5.77
C LEU A 139 -9.59 -4.34 7.16
N GLY A 140 -9.70 -5.60 7.58
CA GLY A 140 -9.29 -6.03 8.92
C GLY A 140 -10.02 -5.30 10.05
N ASN A 141 -9.43 -5.28 11.25
CA ASN A 141 -9.93 -4.56 12.42
C ASN A 141 -11.41 -4.89 12.74
N GLY A 142 -11.77 -6.19 12.66
CA GLY A 142 -13.10 -6.68 12.95
C GLY A 142 -14.14 -6.49 11.84
N PHE A 143 -13.77 -5.92 10.71
CA PHE A 143 -14.70 -5.83 9.56
C PHE A 143 -14.88 -7.18 8.89
N LYS A 144 -16.16 -7.54 8.66
CA LYS A 144 -16.49 -8.72 7.86
C LYS A 144 -16.41 -8.37 6.39
N GLU A 145 -15.60 -9.13 5.66
CA GLU A 145 -15.39 -8.95 4.23
C GLU A 145 -15.87 -10.18 3.48
N VAL A 146 -16.60 -9.96 2.40
CA VAL A 146 -17.10 -11.02 1.53
C VAL A 146 -16.93 -10.58 0.09
N ALA A 147 -16.37 -11.45 -0.73
CA ALA A 147 -16.40 -11.33 -2.18
C ALA A 147 -17.10 -12.53 -2.78
N LYS A 148 -17.86 -12.32 -3.84
CA LYS A 148 -18.53 -13.37 -4.58
C LYS A 148 -18.24 -13.28 -6.07
N ALA A 149 -18.31 -14.42 -6.74
CA ALA A 149 -18.24 -14.53 -8.19
C ALA A 149 -19.17 -15.64 -8.65
N VAL A 150 -19.56 -15.61 -9.92
CA VAL A 150 -20.33 -16.69 -10.56
C VAL A 150 -19.61 -17.18 -11.79
N ILE A 151 -19.49 -18.47 -11.93
CA ILE A 151 -19.07 -19.15 -13.15
C ILE A 151 -20.30 -19.75 -13.83
N ARG A 152 -20.44 -19.51 -15.14
CA ARG A 152 -21.53 -20.06 -15.94
C ARG A 152 -21.00 -20.53 -17.29
N PHE A 153 -21.31 -21.77 -17.64
CA PHE A 153 -21.06 -22.31 -18.98
C PHE A 153 -22.24 -22.03 -19.90
N THR A 154 -21.97 -21.51 -21.09
CA THR A 154 -23.00 -21.12 -22.05
C THR A 154 -23.17 -22.15 -23.17
N GLU A 155 -24.32 -22.15 -23.85
CA GLU A 155 -24.58 -23.01 -25.02
C GLU A 155 -23.62 -22.73 -26.20
N SER A 156 -23.06 -21.50 -26.23
CA SER A 156 -22.06 -21.12 -27.25
C SER A 156 -20.64 -21.66 -26.99
N GLY A 157 -20.47 -22.43 -25.90
CA GLY A 157 -19.18 -22.97 -25.49
C GLY A 157 -18.25 -21.97 -24.82
N ARG A 158 -18.77 -20.83 -24.38
CA ARG A 158 -18.03 -19.85 -23.62
C ARG A 158 -18.26 -20.00 -22.10
N VAL A 159 -17.35 -19.45 -21.32
CA VAL A 159 -17.44 -19.39 -19.87
C VAL A 159 -17.61 -17.94 -19.44
N GLU A 160 -18.66 -17.64 -18.73
CA GLU A 160 -18.87 -16.33 -18.12
C GLU A 160 -18.32 -16.33 -16.69
N VAL A 161 -17.51 -15.33 -16.37
CA VAL A 161 -17.07 -14.99 -15.01
C VAL A 161 -17.77 -13.71 -14.60
N ARG A 162 -18.74 -13.80 -13.71
CA ARG A 162 -19.54 -12.63 -13.27
C ARG A 162 -19.10 -12.16 -11.90
N HIS A 163 -18.90 -10.88 -11.76
CA HIS A 163 -18.56 -10.22 -10.49
C HIS A 163 -19.07 -8.77 -10.49
N CYS A 164 -18.92 -8.06 -9.36
CA CYS A 164 -19.30 -6.64 -9.26
C CYS A 164 -18.17 -5.74 -8.71
N TRP A 165 -16.91 -6.15 -8.81
CA TRP A 165 -15.77 -5.35 -8.36
C TRP A 165 -15.50 -4.20 -9.31
N THR A 166 -15.18 -3.04 -8.73
CA THR A 166 -14.90 -1.84 -9.51
C THR A 166 -13.52 -1.92 -10.16
N GLU A 167 -13.47 -1.78 -11.48
CA GLU A 167 -12.26 -1.57 -12.27
C GLU A 167 -11.99 -0.07 -12.40
N MET A 168 -10.80 0.36 -12.02
CA MET A 168 -10.33 1.75 -12.15
C MET A 168 -8.98 1.84 -12.88
N GLY A 169 -8.62 0.78 -13.61
CA GLY A 169 -7.34 0.60 -14.30
C GLY A 169 -6.36 -0.34 -13.60
N GLN A 170 -6.74 -0.91 -12.44
CA GLN A 170 -5.86 -1.81 -11.67
C GLN A 170 -5.85 -3.27 -12.17
N GLY A 171 -6.71 -3.64 -13.12
CA GLY A 171 -6.69 -4.94 -13.77
C GLY A 171 -7.44 -6.05 -13.04
N VAL A 172 -8.45 -5.76 -12.22
CA VAL A 172 -9.21 -6.77 -11.49
C VAL A 172 -9.97 -7.74 -12.42
N HIS A 173 -10.41 -7.28 -13.59
CA HIS A 173 -11.04 -8.14 -14.60
C HIS A 173 -10.04 -9.14 -15.18
N THR A 174 -8.80 -8.71 -15.43
CA THR A 174 -7.73 -9.58 -15.90
C THR A 174 -7.39 -10.65 -14.86
N VAL A 175 -7.36 -10.28 -13.57
CA VAL A 175 -7.16 -11.24 -12.48
C VAL A 175 -8.29 -12.28 -12.46
N ALA A 176 -9.56 -11.88 -12.56
CA ALA A 176 -10.69 -12.81 -12.60
C ALA A 176 -10.60 -13.79 -13.78
N LEU A 177 -10.23 -13.28 -14.96
CA LEU A 177 -10.01 -14.07 -16.17
C LEU A 177 -8.89 -15.10 -15.99
N GLN A 178 -7.72 -14.66 -15.47
CA GLN A 178 -6.57 -15.53 -15.27
C GLN A 178 -6.84 -16.64 -14.26
N VAL A 179 -7.47 -16.30 -13.13
CA VAL A 179 -7.84 -17.30 -12.11
C VAL A 179 -8.82 -18.31 -12.68
N ALA A 180 -9.85 -17.86 -13.40
CA ALA A 180 -10.82 -18.79 -14.02
C ALA A 180 -10.18 -19.68 -15.09
N SER A 181 -9.29 -19.12 -15.92
CA SER A 181 -8.56 -19.88 -16.94
C SER A 181 -7.69 -20.97 -16.32
N GLU A 182 -6.93 -20.65 -15.30
CA GLU A 182 -6.06 -21.60 -14.58
C GLU A 182 -6.88 -22.67 -13.86
N GLU A 183 -7.91 -22.28 -13.10
CA GLU A 183 -8.71 -23.20 -12.32
C GLU A 183 -9.52 -24.18 -13.19
N LEU A 184 -10.07 -23.71 -14.29
CA LEU A 184 -10.89 -24.55 -15.19
C LEU A 184 -10.06 -25.28 -16.23
N GLY A 185 -8.80 -24.90 -16.42
CA GLY A 185 -7.92 -25.47 -17.46
C GLY A 185 -8.40 -25.14 -18.87
N VAL A 186 -8.99 -23.97 -19.09
CA VAL A 186 -9.51 -23.52 -20.38
C VAL A 186 -8.79 -22.28 -20.89
N SER A 187 -8.79 -22.08 -22.22
CA SER A 187 -8.19 -20.88 -22.82
C SER A 187 -8.91 -19.61 -22.34
N ALA A 188 -8.14 -18.57 -22.02
CA ALA A 188 -8.66 -17.23 -21.70
C ALA A 188 -9.56 -16.66 -22.82
N GLU A 189 -9.35 -17.08 -24.08
CA GLU A 189 -10.12 -16.64 -25.25
C GLU A 189 -11.61 -17.00 -25.19
N ILE A 190 -11.96 -18.08 -24.47
CA ILE A 190 -13.35 -18.49 -24.32
C ILE A 190 -14.02 -17.95 -23.05
N ILE A 191 -13.31 -17.17 -22.24
CA ILE A 191 -13.83 -16.59 -21.00
C ILE A 191 -14.30 -15.16 -21.24
N ASP A 192 -15.53 -14.87 -20.83
CA ASP A 192 -16.10 -13.53 -20.79
C ASP A 192 -16.19 -13.05 -19.34
N VAL A 193 -15.50 -11.96 -19.01
CA VAL A 193 -15.62 -11.32 -17.70
C VAL A 193 -16.74 -10.28 -17.76
N ILE A 194 -17.75 -10.45 -16.90
CA ILE A 194 -18.97 -9.65 -16.90
C ILE A 194 -19.13 -8.95 -15.55
N VAL A 195 -19.21 -7.63 -15.56
CA VAL A 195 -19.61 -6.86 -14.38
C VAL A 195 -21.12 -6.92 -14.25
N ASP A 196 -21.61 -7.65 -13.25
CA ASP A 196 -23.03 -7.89 -13.03
C ASP A 196 -23.50 -7.22 -11.73
N THR A 197 -23.90 -5.96 -11.84
CA THR A 197 -24.41 -5.16 -10.71
C THR A 197 -25.89 -5.45 -10.37
N SER A 198 -26.56 -6.32 -11.15
CA SER A 198 -27.93 -6.76 -10.87
C SER A 198 -27.99 -7.81 -9.76
N ARG A 199 -26.86 -8.40 -9.40
CA ARG A 199 -26.72 -9.43 -8.37
C ARG A 199 -25.91 -8.89 -7.19
N GLU A 200 -26.19 -9.39 -5.99
CA GLU A 200 -25.38 -9.09 -4.80
C GLU A 200 -24.10 -9.94 -4.78
N LEU A 201 -23.22 -9.74 -5.76
CA LEU A 201 -21.91 -10.39 -5.84
C LEU A 201 -20.84 -9.61 -5.01
N GLY A 202 -21.30 -8.85 -4.03
CA GLY A 202 -20.64 -7.79 -3.34
C GLY A 202 -19.23 -8.08 -2.85
N ALA A 203 -18.28 -7.33 -3.41
CA ALA A 203 -16.97 -7.11 -2.81
C ALA A 203 -16.92 -5.77 -2.06
N GLY A 204 -18.00 -4.97 -2.11
CA GLY A 204 -18.02 -3.60 -1.58
C GLY A 204 -17.07 -2.68 -2.35
N GLN A 205 -16.50 -1.70 -1.65
CA GLN A 205 -15.57 -0.74 -2.25
C GLN A 205 -14.26 -1.41 -2.67
N THR A 206 -13.68 -0.95 -3.79
CA THR A 206 -12.29 -1.23 -4.15
C THR A 206 -11.39 -0.38 -3.25
N THR A 207 -10.91 -0.96 -2.17
CA THR A 207 -10.11 -0.31 -1.12
C THR A 207 -9.29 -1.37 -0.37
N GLY A 208 -8.31 -0.94 0.43
CA GLY A 208 -7.52 -1.83 1.28
C GLY A 208 -6.70 -2.86 0.50
N SER A 209 -6.38 -2.59 -0.75
CA SER A 209 -5.58 -3.48 -1.63
C SER A 209 -6.10 -4.93 -1.67
N ARG A 210 -7.43 -5.12 -1.64
CA ARG A 210 -8.08 -6.43 -1.46
C ARG A 210 -8.65 -7.06 -2.74
N GLY A 211 -8.67 -6.30 -3.85
CA GLY A 211 -9.32 -6.74 -5.08
C GLY A 211 -8.84 -8.11 -5.57
N THR A 212 -7.53 -8.26 -5.75
CA THR A 212 -6.93 -9.53 -6.18
C THR A 212 -7.13 -10.64 -5.13
N LEU A 213 -6.83 -10.36 -3.86
CA LEU A 213 -6.93 -11.35 -2.79
C LEU A 213 -8.34 -11.90 -2.62
N MET A 214 -9.31 -11.03 -2.44
CA MET A 214 -10.71 -11.41 -2.23
C MET A 214 -11.32 -11.99 -3.51
N GLY A 215 -11.00 -11.35 -4.64
CA GLY A 215 -11.53 -11.73 -5.94
C GLY A 215 -11.03 -13.06 -6.43
N ALA A 216 -9.72 -13.31 -6.33
CA ALA A 216 -9.15 -14.60 -6.71
C ALA A 216 -9.76 -15.74 -5.88
N GLY A 217 -9.93 -15.54 -4.57
CA GLY A 217 -10.57 -16.53 -3.71
C GLY A 217 -12.00 -16.85 -4.13
N ALA A 218 -12.81 -15.83 -4.42
CA ALA A 218 -14.20 -16.02 -4.84
C ALA A 218 -14.32 -16.72 -6.21
N VAL A 219 -13.47 -16.35 -7.18
CA VAL A 219 -13.45 -17.01 -8.51
C VAL A 219 -12.98 -18.45 -8.40
N ALA A 220 -11.94 -18.72 -7.61
CA ALA A 220 -11.44 -20.07 -7.39
C ALA A 220 -12.52 -20.99 -6.77
N ASP A 221 -13.24 -20.50 -5.74
CA ASP A 221 -14.33 -21.25 -5.13
C ASP A 221 -15.48 -21.52 -6.13
N ALA A 222 -15.84 -20.52 -6.95
CA ALA A 222 -16.84 -20.71 -8.01
C ALA A 222 -16.41 -21.76 -9.04
N CYS A 223 -15.14 -21.72 -9.45
CA CYS A 223 -14.58 -22.71 -10.39
C CYS A 223 -14.56 -24.12 -9.79
N ASN A 224 -14.22 -24.27 -8.51
CA ASN A 224 -14.22 -25.56 -7.84
C ASN A 224 -15.64 -26.14 -7.75
N LYS A 225 -16.62 -25.32 -7.37
CA LYS A 225 -18.05 -25.73 -7.41
C LYS A 225 -18.52 -26.10 -8.81
N ALA A 226 -18.06 -25.40 -9.84
CA ALA A 226 -18.37 -25.74 -11.22
C ALA A 226 -17.80 -27.12 -11.61
N LYS A 227 -16.54 -27.38 -11.25
CA LYS A 227 -15.91 -28.70 -11.47
C LYS A 227 -16.67 -29.83 -10.76
N GLU A 228 -17.01 -29.64 -9.49
CA GLU A 228 -17.81 -30.57 -8.68
C GLU A 228 -19.22 -30.79 -9.26
N GLY A 229 -19.85 -29.74 -9.81
CA GLY A 229 -21.16 -29.78 -10.46
C GLY A 229 -21.13 -30.23 -11.92
N GLY A 230 -19.97 -30.68 -12.45
CA GLY A 230 -19.80 -31.22 -13.79
C GLY A 230 -19.86 -30.17 -14.89
N CYS A 231 -19.59 -28.91 -14.61
CA CYS A 231 -19.53 -27.80 -15.58
C CYS A 231 -20.81 -27.72 -16.46
N THR A 232 -21.97 -27.91 -15.87
CA THR A 232 -23.25 -28.00 -16.59
C THR A 232 -23.64 -26.69 -17.26
N ILE A 233 -23.96 -26.74 -18.54
CA ILE A 233 -24.41 -25.58 -19.32
C ILE A 233 -25.68 -24.96 -18.71
N GLY A 234 -25.71 -23.63 -18.61
CA GLY A 234 -26.84 -22.86 -18.11
C GLY A 234 -26.96 -22.80 -16.57
N VAL A 235 -26.11 -23.52 -15.84
CA VAL A 235 -26.08 -23.50 -14.37
C VAL A 235 -25.14 -22.42 -13.88
N ASP A 236 -25.57 -21.66 -12.87
CA ASP A 236 -24.75 -20.66 -12.17
C ASP A 236 -24.07 -21.33 -10.97
N TYR A 237 -22.73 -21.26 -10.93
CA TYR A 237 -21.91 -21.73 -9.83
C TYR A 237 -21.39 -20.52 -9.04
N GLU A 238 -22.04 -20.22 -7.90
CA GLU A 238 -21.67 -19.09 -7.06
C GLU A 238 -20.56 -19.48 -6.08
N GLY A 239 -19.42 -18.78 -6.18
CA GLY A 239 -18.31 -18.87 -5.23
C GLY A 239 -18.25 -17.68 -4.29
N GLU A 240 -17.68 -17.91 -3.11
CA GLU A 240 -17.53 -16.91 -2.08
C GLU A 240 -16.13 -17.02 -1.43
N TYR A 241 -15.51 -15.88 -1.15
CA TYR A 241 -14.38 -15.81 -0.25
C TYR A 241 -14.69 -14.84 0.88
N ARG A 242 -14.49 -15.29 2.12
CA ARG A 242 -14.91 -14.58 3.33
C ARG A 242 -13.74 -14.40 4.29
N VAL A 243 -13.62 -13.19 4.84
CA VAL A 243 -12.75 -12.87 5.97
C VAL A 243 -13.60 -12.24 7.07
N ASP A 244 -13.97 -12.99 8.07
CA ASP A 244 -14.82 -12.55 9.19
C ASP A 244 -14.23 -12.91 10.57
N TRP A 245 -12.97 -13.23 10.61
CA TRP A 245 -12.22 -13.71 11.77
C TRP A 245 -11.14 -12.73 12.25
N THR A 246 -11.07 -11.51 11.68
CA THR A 246 -10.21 -10.46 12.21
C THR A 246 -10.84 -9.82 13.45
N ASN A 247 -9.99 -9.32 14.36
CA ASN A 247 -10.40 -8.72 15.61
C ASN A 247 -10.36 -7.20 15.53
N SER A 248 -11.28 -6.53 16.22
CA SER A 248 -11.21 -5.10 16.42
C SER A 248 -10.21 -4.74 17.51
N LEU A 249 -9.43 -3.67 17.30
CA LEU A 249 -8.56 -3.10 18.33
C LEU A 249 -9.33 -2.74 19.61
N SER A 250 -10.63 -2.46 19.50
CA SER A 250 -11.49 -2.13 20.65
C SER A 250 -11.90 -3.33 21.50
N GLU A 251 -11.70 -4.57 21.01
CA GLU A 251 -12.13 -5.80 21.71
C GLU A 251 -11.19 -6.24 22.83
N ASN A 252 -9.99 -5.65 22.89
CA ASN A 252 -8.96 -5.93 23.91
C ASN A 252 -8.67 -7.44 24.07
N ILE A 253 -8.55 -8.14 22.94
CA ILE A 253 -8.25 -9.57 22.86
C ILE A 253 -6.74 -9.79 23.01
N GLU A 254 -6.35 -10.80 23.73
CA GLU A 254 -4.95 -11.24 23.78
C GLU A 254 -4.53 -11.85 22.44
N ASN A 255 -3.40 -11.41 21.88
CA ASN A 255 -2.88 -11.84 20.58
C ASN A 255 -3.92 -11.68 19.42
N PRO A 256 -4.43 -10.48 19.20
CA PRO A 256 -5.48 -10.25 18.20
C PRO A 256 -4.93 -10.45 16.77
N ILE A 257 -5.78 -10.92 15.87
CA ILE A 257 -5.52 -10.88 14.42
C ILE A 257 -6.21 -9.64 13.86
N ILE A 258 -5.50 -8.53 13.74
CA ILE A 258 -6.05 -7.26 13.27
C ILE A 258 -6.21 -7.25 11.75
N HIS A 259 -5.25 -7.83 11.04
CA HIS A 259 -5.25 -7.91 9.57
C HIS A 259 -4.92 -9.31 9.10
N LEU A 260 -5.55 -9.71 7.98
CA LEU A 260 -5.29 -10.99 7.31
C LEU A 260 -3.85 -11.07 6.81
N THR A 261 -3.40 -10.02 6.14
CA THR A 261 -2.07 -9.97 5.53
C THR A 261 -1.56 -8.54 5.38
N PHE A 262 -0.27 -8.44 5.13
CA PHE A 262 0.42 -7.19 4.87
C PHE A 262 1.25 -7.30 3.60
N GLY A 263 1.24 -6.23 2.78
CA GLY A 263 2.26 -5.99 1.79
C GLY A 263 3.41 -5.22 2.41
N TYR A 264 4.62 -5.45 1.92
CA TYR A 264 5.83 -4.75 2.33
C TYR A 264 6.49 -4.11 1.13
N ALA A 265 7.19 -3.00 1.36
CA ALA A 265 7.94 -2.34 0.31
C ALA A 265 9.21 -1.71 0.89
N SER A 266 10.31 -1.84 0.16
CA SER A 266 11.51 -1.05 0.42
C SER A 266 11.86 -0.25 -0.83
N GLN A 267 12.10 1.05 -0.66
CA GLN A 267 12.44 1.94 -1.76
C GLN A 267 13.75 2.66 -1.49
N VAL A 268 14.61 2.66 -2.50
CA VAL A 268 15.83 3.46 -2.54
C VAL A 268 15.61 4.60 -3.51
N VAL A 269 15.83 5.82 -3.04
CA VAL A 269 15.77 7.04 -3.84
C VAL A 269 17.17 7.60 -3.99
N ILE A 270 17.59 7.84 -5.23
CA ILE A 270 18.90 8.40 -5.58
C ILE A 270 18.68 9.81 -6.11
N ILE A 271 19.41 10.76 -5.57
CA ILE A 271 19.42 12.17 -5.99
C ILE A 271 20.58 12.43 -6.94
N ASP A 272 20.33 13.16 -8.00
CA ASP A 272 21.36 13.74 -8.84
C ASP A 272 22.08 14.85 -8.06
N ASN A 273 23.37 14.65 -7.82
CA ASN A 273 24.17 15.55 -6.97
C ASN A 273 24.39 16.95 -7.56
N GLU A 274 24.13 17.17 -8.86
CA GLU A 274 24.26 18.47 -9.49
C GLU A 274 22.97 19.28 -9.42
N THR A 275 21.82 18.60 -9.57
CA THR A 275 20.53 19.26 -9.70
C THR A 275 19.66 19.17 -8.44
N GLY A 276 19.98 18.27 -7.51
CA GLY A 276 19.15 17.98 -6.32
C GLY A 276 17.83 17.27 -6.64
N LYS A 277 17.62 16.82 -7.87
CA LYS A 277 16.38 16.12 -8.28
C LYS A 277 16.51 14.62 -8.12
N VAL A 278 15.39 13.96 -7.97
CA VAL A 278 15.33 12.49 -7.97
C VAL A 278 15.75 11.98 -9.34
N GLU A 279 16.85 11.22 -9.39
CA GLU A 279 17.41 10.60 -10.58
C GLU A 279 16.79 9.23 -10.82
N LYS A 280 16.70 8.40 -9.76
CA LYS A 280 16.23 7.03 -9.84
C LYS A 280 15.54 6.58 -8.56
N VAL A 281 14.54 5.71 -8.71
CA VAL A 281 13.90 4.99 -7.62
C VAL A 281 14.01 3.49 -7.87
N ILE A 282 14.56 2.74 -6.92
CA ILE A 282 14.55 1.28 -6.91
C ILE A 282 13.50 0.85 -5.89
N ALA A 283 12.48 0.10 -6.34
CA ALA A 283 11.29 -0.20 -5.57
C ALA A 283 11.08 -1.72 -5.46
N ALA A 284 11.52 -2.34 -4.36
CA ALA A 284 11.26 -3.74 -4.06
C ALA A 284 9.94 -3.88 -3.29
N HIS A 285 9.03 -4.69 -3.81
CA HIS A 285 7.69 -4.86 -3.25
C HIS A 285 7.32 -6.33 -3.10
N ASP A 286 6.91 -6.70 -1.91
CA ASP A 286 6.34 -8.01 -1.63
C ASP A 286 4.87 -8.04 -2.01
N VAL A 287 4.58 -8.82 -3.03
CA VAL A 287 3.25 -9.00 -3.62
C VAL A 287 2.62 -10.35 -3.25
N GLY A 288 3.30 -11.13 -2.37
CA GLY A 288 2.99 -12.55 -2.21
C GLY A 288 3.26 -13.29 -3.51
N ARG A 289 2.27 -13.99 -4.05
CA ARG A 289 2.34 -14.52 -5.41
C ARG A 289 1.84 -13.47 -6.41
N ALA A 290 2.68 -13.12 -7.39
CA ALA A 290 2.30 -12.24 -8.48
C ALA A 290 1.38 -12.97 -9.47
N VAL A 291 0.06 -12.73 -9.38
CA VAL A 291 -0.91 -13.33 -10.33
C VAL A 291 -0.67 -12.81 -11.75
N ASN A 292 -0.33 -11.55 -11.86
CA ASN A 292 0.10 -10.93 -13.12
C ASN A 292 1.26 -9.98 -12.84
N PRO A 293 2.52 -10.40 -13.10
CA PRO A 293 3.70 -9.58 -12.82
C PRO A 293 3.66 -8.19 -13.46
N LEU A 294 3.26 -8.10 -14.73
CA LEU A 294 3.19 -6.83 -15.46
C LEU A 294 2.19 -5.84 -14.84
N LEU A 295 1.03 -6.34 -14.40
CA LEU A 295 0.06 -5.50 -13.69
C LEU A 295 0.57 -5.09 -12.30
N CYS A 296 1.31 -5.96 -11.60
CA CYS A 296 1.97 -5.61 -10.34
C CYS A 296 3.00 -4.49 -10.54
N GLU A 297 3.86 -4.59 -11.54
CA GLU A 297 4.84 -3.56 -11.90
C GLU A 297 4.14 -2.23 -12.18
N GLY A 298 3.13 -2.20 -13.05
CA GLY A 298 2.38 -0.98 -13.35
C GLY A 298 1.69 -0.36 -12.13
N GLN A 299 1.19 -1.19 -11.18
CA GLN A 299 0.64 -0.69 -9.92
C GLN A 299 1.72 -0.06 -9.03
N ILE A 300 2.93 -0.62 -9.00
CA ILE A 300 4.06 -0.13 -8.22
C ILE A 300 4.58 1.18 -8.82
N GLU A 301 4.81 1.24 -10.14
CA GLU A 301 5.23 2.47 -10.84
C GLU A 301 4.24 3.61 -10.60
N GLY A 302 2.93 3.35 -10.75
CA GLY A 302 1.90 4.33 -10.47
C GLY A 302 1.83 4.76 -9.00
N ALA A 303 2.19 3.88 -8.06
CA ALA A 303 2.26 4.20 -6.65
C ALA A 303 3.52 5.00 -6.30
N VAL A 304 4.66 4.70 -6.92
CA VAL A 304 5.89 5.51 -6.82
C VAL A 304 5.65 6.91 -7.35
N HIS A 305 5.01 7.04 -8.53
CA HIS A 305 4.63 8.35 -9.09
C HIS A 305 3.83 9.19 -8.08
N MET A 306 2.74 8.62 -7.53
CA MET A 306 1.94 9.31 -6.52
C MET A 306 2.73 9.59 -5.23
N GLY A 307 3.63 8.68 -4.84
CA GLY A 307 4.48 8.84 -3.66
C GLY A 307 5.48 9.97 -3.80
N LEU A 308 6.09 10.13 -4.98
CA LEU A 308 6.97 11.24 -5.28
C LEU A 308 6.21 12.58 -5.31
N GLY A 309 5.04 12.62 -5.94
CA GLY A 309 4.18 13.81 -5.94
C GLY A 309 3.76 14.23 -4.53
N TYR A 310 3.30 13.27 -3.72
CA TYR A 310 2.98 13.46 -2.30
C TYR A 310 4.16 13.97 -1.47
N ALA A 311 5.35 13.44 -1.73
CA ALA A 311 6.57 13.82 -1.02
C ALA A 311 7.07 15.21 -1.42
N LEU A 312 7.08 15.52 -2.71
CA LEU A 312 7.82 16.67 -3.25
C LEU A 312 6.95 17.88 -3.53
N SER A 313 5.81 17.72 -4.21
CA SER A 313 5.19 18.86 -4.91
C SER A 313 3.67 19.01 -4.77
N GLU A 314 2.93 17.95 -4.45
CA GLU A 314 1.46 17.99 -4.39
C GLU A 314 0.96 18.60 -3.08
N GLY A 315 0.91 19.93 -3.03
CA GLY A 315 0.31 20.68 -1.93
C GLY A 315 -1.17 21.00 -2.22
N PHE A 316 -1.93 21.24 -1.15
CA PHE A 316 -3.30 21.74 -1.22
C PHE A 316 -3.44 23.02 -0.40
N PRO A 317 -2.78 24.14 -0.83
CA PRO A 317 -2.81 25.38 -0.08
C PRO A 317 -4.20 25.98 -0.07
N CYS A 318 -4.58 26.51 1.08
CA CYS A 318 -5.81 27.25 1.31
C CYS A 318 -5.49 28.63 1.86
N ASP A 319 -6.31 29.62 1.53
CA ASP A 319 -6.24 30.96 2.11
C ASP A 319 -6.68 30.95 3.61
N GLU A 320 -6.61 32.10 4.26
CA GLU A 320 -6.94 32.29 5.67
C GLU A 320 -8.39 31.91 6.03
N VAL A 321 -9.29 31.83 5.05
CA VAL A 321 -10.69 31.43 5.24
C VAL A 321 -10.96 29.98 4.79
N GLY A 322 -9.91 29.22 4.45
CA GLY A 322 -9.99 27.82 4.06
C GLY A 322 -10.41 27.58 2.61
N LYS A 323 -10.38 28.61 1.76
CA LYS A 323 -10.67 28.45 0.33
C LYS A 323 -9.44 27.93 -0.40
N PRO A 324 -9.55 26.82 -1.17
CA PRO A 324 -8.42 26.31 -1.95
C PRO A 324 -7.89 27.32 -2.96
N GLU A 325 -6.58 27.50 -3.01
CA GLU A 325 -5.92 28.37 -3.99
C GLU A 325 -5.78 27.70 -5.35
N ASN A 326 -5.63 26.37 -5.38
CA ASN A 326 -5.46 25.58 -6.59
C ASN A 326 -6.72 24.78 -6.91
N LEU A 327 -7.41 25.12 -7.98
CA LEU A 327 -8.68 24.52 -8.36
C LEU A 327 -8.62 23.67 -9.65
N THR A 328 -7.43 23.50 -10.23
CA THR A 328 -7.24 22.69 -11.44
C THR A 328 -6.13 21.67 -11.27
N LEU A 329 -6.28 20.51 -11.92
CA LEU A 329 -5.23 19.47 -11.89
C LEU A 329 -3.87 19.99 -12.36
N ARG A 330 -3.85 20.95 -13.28
CA ARG A 330 -2.61 21.55 -13.79
C ARG A 330 -1.85 22.34 -12.71
N SER A 331 -2.57 22.97 -11.78
CA SER A 331 -1.99 23.79 -10.71
C SER A 331 -1.65 23.01 -9.44
N LEU A 332 -2.02 21.71 -9.36
CA LEU A 332 -1.72 20.86 -8.21
C LEU A 332 -0.29 20.29 -8.23
N SER A 333 0.56 20.71 -9.14
CA SER A 333 1.96 20.28 -9.25
C SER A 333 2.16 18.75 -9.36
N ILE A 334 1.21 18.05 -9.97
CA ILE A 334 1.32 16.63 -10.27
C ILE A 334 2.50 16.40 -11.21
N ILE A 335 3.37 15.48 -10.88
CA ILE A 335 4.56 15.15 -11.69
C ILE A 335 4.11 14.67 -13.07
N ARG A 336 4.64 15.30 -14.12
CA ARG A 336 4.30 14.92 -15.50
C ARG A 336 5.11 13.68 -15.92
N PRO A 337 4.60 12.85 -16.83
CA PRO A 337 5.31 11.64 -17.29
C PRO A 337 6.74 11.91 -17.76
N LYS A 338 7.00 13.06 -18.40
CA LYS A 338 8.33 13.44 -18.89
C LYS A 338 9.31 13.87 -17.77
N ASP A 339 8.80 14.18 -16.59
CA ASP A 339 9.55 14.66 -15.44
C ASP A 339 9.72 13.53 -14.40
N MET A 340 9.19 12.31 -14.69
CA MET A 340 9.40 11.13 -13.86
C MET A 340 10.85 10.67 -13.90
N PRO A 341 11.43 10.32 -12.73
CA PRO A 341 12.72 9.65 -12.70
C PRO A 341 12.62 8.22 -13.27
N GLU A 342 13.76 7.58 -13.46
CA GLU A 342 13.82 6.15 -13.73
C GLU A 342 13.25 5.37 -12.52
N VAL A 343 12.37 4.41 -12.79
CA VAL A 343 11.83 3.51 -11.76
C VAL A 343 12.19 2.08 -12.10
N GLU A 344 12.91 1.42 -11.19
CA GLU A 344 13.24 0.01 -11.27
C GLU A 344 12.40 -0.75 -10.25
N VAL A 345 11.56 -1.69 -10.73
CA VAL A 345 10.68 -2.49 -9.88
C VAL A 345 11.29 -3.86 -9.64
N ILE A 346 11.34 -4.29 -8.38
CA ILE A 346 11.73 -5.63 -7.97
C ILE A 346 10.52 -6.29 -7.30
N LEU A 347 9.95 -7.31 -7.93
CA LEU A 347 8.89 -8.10 -7.32
C LEU A 347 9.50 -9.11 -6.35
N VAL A 348 9.07 -9.03 -5.10
CA VAL A 348 9.37 -10.03 -4.06
C VAL A 348 8.12 -10.88 -3.88
N GLU A 349 8.27 -12.19 -3.97
CA GLU A 349 7.18 -13.14 -3.82
C GLU A 349 7.34 -13.93 -2.52
N SER A 350 6.91 -13.33 -1.40
CA SER A 350 6.85 -13.97 -0.08
C SER A 350 5.39 -14.33 0.22
N PRO A 351 4.98 -15.60 -0.01
CA PRO A 351 3.57 -15.98 0.05
C PRO A 351 2.97 -15.76 1.44
N GLN A 352 1.73 -15.29 1.48
CA GLN A 352 0.98 -15.18 2.72
C GLN A 352 0.32 -16.52 3.06
N PRO A 353 0.61 -17.12 4.23
CA PRO A 353 -0.18 -18.23 4.73
C PRO A 353 -1.67 -17.86 4.82
N ASN A 354 -2.56 -18.79 4.53
CA ASN A 354 -4.03 -18.62 4.62
C ASN A 354 -4.65 -17.59 3.65
N SER A 355 -3.89 -17.06 2.69
CA SER A 355 -4.43 -16.26 1.60
C SER A 355 -4.58 -17.11 0.33
N PRO A 356 -5.60 -16.89 -0.51
CA PRO A 356 -5.71 -17.58 -1.80
C PRO A 356 -4.41 -17.43 -2.60
N TYR A 357 -3.83 -18.55 -3.03
CA TYR A 357 -2.56 -18.61 -3.76
C TYR A 357 -1.34 -17.96 -3.08
N GLY A 358 -1.44 -17.57 -1.83
CA GLY A 358 -0.41 -16.79 -1.16
C GLY A 358 -0.36 -15.30 -1.54
N ILE A 359 -1.42 -14.78 -2.14
CA ILE A 359 -1.53 -13.40 -2.65
C ILE A 359 -1.47 -12.38 -1.51
N LYS A 360 -0.83 -11.23 -1.80
CA LYS A 360 -0.88 -10.00 -1.01
C LYS A 360 -1.39 -8.84 -1.86
N GLY A 361 -1.82 -7.77 -1.21
CA GLY A 361 -2.29 -6.58 -1.91
C GLY A 361 -1.16 -5.67 -2.35
N VAL A 362 -1.23 -5.15 -3.57
CA VAL A 362 -0.22 -4.28 -4.18
C VAL A 362 -0.70 -2.83 -4.31
N GLY A 363 -2.01 -2.61 -4.22
CA GLY A 363 -2.63 -1.33 -4.60
C GLY A 363 -2.15 -0.09 -3.84
N GLU A 364 -1.77 -0.20 -2.57
CA GLU A 364 -1.44 0.95 -1.72
C GLU A 364 0.01 0.98 -1.23
N ILE A 365 0.63 -0.19 -1.03
CA ILE A 365 1.94 -0.28 -0.37
C ILE A 365 3.04 0.51 -1.10
N GLY A 366 2.96 0.64 -2.42
CA GLY A 366 3.96 1.34 -3.23
C GLY A 366 4.13 2.82 -2.91
N LEU A 367 3.13 3.44 -2.30
CA LEU A 367 3.21 4.84 -1.88
C LEU A 367 3.76 5.00 -0.47
N VAL A 368 3.61 3.97 0.38
CA VAL A 368 3.81 4.08 1.83
C VAL A 368 5.24 4.41 2.22
N SER A 369 6.24 3.82 1.54
CA SER A 369 7.66 4.03 1.84
C SER A 369 8.28 5.24 1.12
N ALA A 370 7.61 5.82 0.12
CA ALA A 370 8.20 6.82 -0.78
C ALA A 370 8.64 8.10 -0.05
N ALA A 371 7.77 8.72 0.74
CA ALA A 371 8.07 9.99 1.38
C ALA A 371 9.26 9.90 2.36
N GLY A 372 9.37 8.80 3.11
CA GLY A 372 10.51 8.55 3.98
C GLY A 372 11.83 8.40 3.21
N ALA A 373 11.81 7.63 2.11
CA ALA A 373 12.98 7.46 1.26
C ALA A 373 13.44 8.78 0.61
N VAL A 374 12.48 9.61 0.13
CA VAL A 374 12.76 10.93 -0.44
C VAL A 374 13.36 11.86 0.62
N ALA A 375 12.78 11.92 1.83
CA ALA A 375 13.30 12.75 2.91
C ALA A 375 14.73 12.40 3.29
N ALA A 376 15.03 11.10 3.41
CA ALA A 376 16.38 10.63 3.69
C ALA A 376 17.38 10.97 2.57
N ALA A 377 16.96 10.85 1.29
CA ALA A 377 17.80 11.18 0.13
C ALA A 377 18.11 12.68 0.06
N LEU A 378 17.12 13.54 0.29
CA LEU A 378 17.29 14.97 0.32
C LEU A 378 18.16 15.42 1.50
N ASN A 379 17.99 14.81 2.68
CA ASN A 379 18.88 15.06 3.82
C ASN A 379 20.32 14.64 3.51
N ALA A 380 20.55 13.53 2.82
CA ALA A 380 21.88 13.12 2.36
C ALA A 380 22.47 14.09 1.34
N PHE A 381 21.65 14.81 0.58
CA PHE A 381 22.07 15.79 -0.41
C PHE A 381 22.49 17.14 0.21
N ASP A 382 21.65 17.70 1.09
CA ASP A 382 21.84 19.08 1.59
C ASP A 382 21.98 19.21 3.12
N GLY A 383 21.86 18.10 3.86
CA GLY A 383 21.97 18.09 5.32
C GLY A 383 20.72 18.58 6.07
N ILE A 384 19.62 18.85 5.36
CA ILE A 384 18.41 19.42 5.94
C ILE A 384 17.37 18.33 6.21
N TRP A 385 16.98 18.15 7.47
CA TRP A 385 15.90 17.25 7.86
C TRP A 385 14.51 17.83 7.54
N ARG A 386 13.75 17.16 6.69
CA ARG A 386 12.41 17.57 6.34
C ARG A 386 11.38 16.88 7.21
N ASN A 387 10.48 17.69 7.78
CA ASN A 387 9.42 17.23 8.69
C ASN A 387 8.02 17.50 8.14
N GLU A 388 7.91 18.19 7.01
CA GLU A 388 6.66 18.62 6.40
C GLU A 388 6.60 18.24 4.93
N LEU A 389 5.40 18.06 4.41
CA LEU A 389 5.11 17.72 3.02
C LEU A 389 4.19 18.79 2.40
N PRO A 390 4.33 19.09 1.12
CA PRO A 390 5.40 18.63 0.21
C PRO A 390 6.75 19.30 0.51
N MET A 391 7.86 18.58 0.25
CA MET A 391 9.22 19.00 0.65
C MET A 391 9.83 20.09 -0.22
N GLU A 392 9.36 20.29 -1.44
CA GLU A 392 9.78 21.34 -2.35
C GLU A 392 9.00 22.65 -2.15
N ASP A 393 8.03 22.71 -1.24
CA ASP A 393 7.39 23.95 -0.86
C ASP A 393 8.39 24.85 -0.14
N GLU A 394 8.58 26.09 -0.64
CA GLU A 394 9.57 27.03 -0.12
C GLU A 394 9.37 27.32 1.38
N SER A 395 8.12 27.47 1.82
CA SER A 395 7.80 27.72 3.22
C SER A 395 8.10 26.52 4.12
N ASN A 396 7.92 25.31 3.63
CA ASN A 396 8.28 24.08 4.34
C ASN A 396 9.80 23.93 4.43
N ARG A 397 10.52 24.32 3.38
CA ARG A 397 11.98 24.30 3.37
C ARG A 397 12.57 25.32 4.36
N GLU A 398 12.09 26.55 4.38
CA GLU A 398 12.52 27.57 5.34
C GLU A 398 12.28 27.13 6.80
N ARG A 399 11.12 26.50 7.09
CA ARG A 399 10.85 25.93 8.43
C ARG A 399 11.80 24.79 8.77
N ALA A 400 12.11 23.92 7.82
CA ALA A 400 13.03 22.81 8.02
C ALA A 400 14.46 23.32 8.34
N GLU A 401 14.95 24.32 7.61
CA GLU A 401 16.24 24.98 7.86
C GLU A 401 16.33 25.60 9.27
N ALA A 402 15.24 26.18 9.78
CA ALA A 402 15.18 26.76 11.12
C ALA A 402 15.25 25.71 12.25
N TRP A 403 15.05 24.42 11.96
CA TRP A 403 15.11 23.32 12.93
C TRP A 403 16.42 22.54 12.91
N THR A 404 17.27 22.80 11.92
CA THR A 404 18.60 22.16 11.74
C THR A 404 19.68 23.01 12.40
#